data_6bc2c5cf13b8f6e46b785e08b31e9f37
#
_entry.id   6bc2c5cf13b8f6e46b785e08b31e9f37
#
_cell.length_a   1.000
_cell.length_b   1.000
_cell.length_c   1.000
_cell.angle_alpha   90.00
_cell.angle_beta   90.00
_cell.angle_gamma   90.00
#
_symmetry.space_group_name_H-M   'P 1'
#
loop_
_entity.id
_entity.type
_entity.pdbx_description
1 polymer ?
#
loop_
_entity_poly.entity_id
_entity_poly.type
_entity_poly.pdbx_seq_one_letter_code
_entity_poly.pdbx_strand_id
1 'polypeptide(L)'
;MKKIYFLNVDFGRKLTGIERSSLKRAYLFINYLNITPIFITSKFNLDLNNNIKYYKEIGWFPEGCKVVNVYDDLCSRNNYTSITSFYSKENYEVIDVNEKHQRYIGSENDVSMYIVWRDVNKKFINYINFFSKGRKIRREKYDVNGILYVVQFLNSNHSVDSEDYLDCSGKIVLKKFFDSENKELIRIEKYKNKRLEKIFFSEQELTSYWLSISEIERNSLLIIDKNKFWGKGAVSLVHKYKVISVIHSVHIREVDINNVISGRLNSNYVDILESNDKINSIITLTENQKKDLLERYHDKHRFEVIPHSLDQPAVIIEKSLNLESFNIVAMCRLAPEKQLEDMVYILKEINITHPLIKLFIYGEGAERIKIEKLVKEFELENNVFLPGYVDDLRKVYSKADLSIMTSKCEGFSLAILESLAHSIPVISYDIKYGPSSMIRDGYNGYLFQQKDYKNIANCIKNLFLNKKNLLQLKKNAFETAGNFSEKLISEKWKILLREIYDDN
;
A
#
# COMPACT_ATOMS: atom_id res chain seq x y z
N MET A 1 9.28 -28.46 -1.20
CA MET A 1 8.70 -27.47 -0.27
C MET A 1 7.32 -27.09 -0.75
N LYS A 2 6.32 -26.95 0.14
CA LYS A 2 4.95 -26.58 -0.24
C LYS A 2 4.90 -25.13 -0.70
N LYS A 3 3.90 -24.77 -1.50
CA LYS A 3 3.78 -23.41 -2.08
C LYS A 3 3.48 -22.37 -1.00
N ILE A 4 4.04 -21.19 -1.16
CA ILE A 4 3.80 -20.03 -0.29
C ILE A 4 3.05 -18.97 -1.08
N TYR A 5 1.96 -18.45 -0.50
CA TYR A 5 1.11 -17.44 -1.10
C TYR A 5 1.11 -16.17 -0.26
N PHE A 6 1.31 -15.04 -0.91
CA PHE A 6 1.22 -13.71 -0.29
C PHE A 6 -0.11 -13.07 -0.63
N LEU A 7 -0.95 -12.86 0.40
CA LEU A 7 -2.31 -12.35 0.24
C LEU A 7 -2.33 -10.82 0.32
N ASN A 8 -2.47 -10.19 -0.84
CA ASN A 8 -2.53 -8.74 -1.03
C ASN A 8 -3.94 -8.30 -1.49
N VAL A 9 -4.16 -7.00 -1.63
CA VAL A 9 -5.42 -6.46 -2.17
C VAL A 9 -5.28 -6.14 -3.64
N ASP A 10 -4.22 -5.42 -4.02
CA ASP A 10 -4.00 -4.95 -5.38
C ASP A 10 -2.53 -4.60 -5.62
N PHE A 11 -2.10 -4.57 -6.87
CA PHE A 11 -0.91 -3.88 -7.34
C PHE A 11 -1.33 -2.76 -8.29
N GLY A 12 -1.80 -1.66 -7.69
CA GLY A 12 -2.18 -0.46 -8.44
C GLY A 12 -0.96 0.27 -9.01
N ARG A 13 -1.19 1.34 -9.78
CA ARG A 13 -0.11 2.13 -10.38
C ARG A 13 0.81 2.82 -9.36
N LYS A 14 0.32 3.06 -8.14
CA LYS A 14 1.11 3.56 -7.00
C LYS A 14 0.99 2.55 -5.86
N LEU A 15 2.12 2.01 -5.41
CA LEU A 15 2.18 1.06 -4.31
C LEU A 15 2.21 1.79 -2.97
N THR A 16 1.52 1.24 -1.98
CA THR A 16 1.67 1.66 -0.58
C THR A 16 2.87 0.96 0.07
N GLY A 17 3.22 1.36 1.30
CA GLY A 17 4.29 0.71 2.05
C GLY A 17 4.06 -0.80 2.27
N ILE A 18 2.80 -1.24 2.37
CA ILE A 18 2.47 -2.66 2.58
C ILE A 18 2.78 -3.48 1.32
N GLU A 19 2.34 -3.05 0.13
CA GLU A 19 2.67 -3.75 -1.12
C GLU A 19 4.18 -3.74 -1.38
N ARG A 20 4.86 -2.61 -1.13
CA ARG A 20 6.33 -2.52 -1.24
C ARG A 20 7.03 -3.50 -0.30
N SER A 21 6.60 -3.62 0.95
CA SER A 21 7.20 -4.56 1.90
C SER A 21 6.92 -6.02 1.54
N SER A 22 5.74 -6.30 0.97
CA SER A 22 5.40 -7.63 0.45
C SER A 22 6.29 -8.03 -0.73
N LEU A 23 6.55 -7.11 -1.68
CA LEU A 23 7.45 -7.34 -2.80
C LEU A 23 8.91 -7.52 -2.33
N LYS A 24 9.39 -6.70 -1.40
CA LYS A 24 10.73 -6.87 -0.81
C LYS A 24 10.88 -8.21 -0.09
N ARG A 25 9.88 -8.64 0.66
CA ARG A 25 9.88 -9.98 1.28
C ARG A 25 9.92 -11.09 0.22
N ALA A 26 9.27 -10.91 -0.93
CA ALA A 26 9.38 -11.88 -2.02
C ALA A 26 10.80 -11.98 -2.58
N TYR A 27 11.51 -10.85 -2.78
CA TYR A 27 12.93 -10.85 -3.13
C TYR A 27 13.78 -11.59 -2.08
N LEU A 28 13.54 -11.29 -0.80
CA LEU A 28 14.23 -11.96 0.30
C LEU A 28 14.01 -13.48 0.27
N PHE A 29 12.76 -13.93 0.01
CA PHE A 29 12.45 -15.36 -0.07
C PHE A 29 13.14 -16.03 -1.27
N ILE A 30 13.21 -15.35 -2.40
CA ILE A 30 13.90 -15.88 -3.60
C ILE A 30 15.40 -15.93 -3.37
N ASN A 31 16.02 -14.84 -2.94
CA ASN A 31 17.47 -14.69 -2.88
C ASN A 31 18.12 -15.49 -1.75
N TYR A 32 17.44 -15.63 -0.61
CA TYR A 32 18.03 -16.25 0.59
C TYR A 32 17.41 -17.57 1.00
N LEU A 33 16.15 -17.84 0.62
CA LEU A 33 15.45 -19.06 1.02
C LEU A 33 15.21 -20.01 -0.15
N ASN A 34 15.51 -19.60 -1.38
CA ASN A 34 15.21 -20.34 -2.61
C ASN A 34 13.71 -20.69 -2.74
N ILE A 35 12.84 -19.74 -2.38
CA ILE A 35 11.39 -19.89 -2.42
C ILE A 35 10.80 -18.79 -3.30
N THR A 36 10.07 -19.17 -4.35
CA THR A 36 9.35 -18.23 -5.21
C THR A 36 7.88 -18.16 -4.78
N PRO A 37 7.43 -17.09 -4.12
CA PRO A 37 6.04 -16.98 -3.68
C PRO A 37 5.09 -16.68 -4.84
N ILE A 38 3.81 -16.99 -4.62
CA ILE A 38 2.72 -16.62 -5.52
C ILE A 38 1.91 -15.51 -4.84
N PHE A 39 1.68 -14.41 -5.53
CA PHE A 39 0.82 -13.34 -5.02
C PHE A 39 -0.65 -13.62 -5.35
N ILE A 40 -1.53 -13.33 -4.40
CA ILE A 40 -2.98 -13.34 -4.61
C ILE A 40 -3.50 -11.93 -4.34
N THR A 41 -4.32 -11.41 -5.25
CA THR A 41 -4.95 -10.09 -5.12
C THR A 41 -6.46 -10.21 -5.12
N SER A 42 -7.13 -9.48 -4.20
CA SER A 42 -8.57 -9.56 -3.98
C SER A 42 -9.38 -8.51 -4.72
N LYS A 43 -8.75 -7.42 -5.15
CA LYS A 43 -9.45 -6.31 -5.80
C LYS A 43 -9.49 -6.48 -7.31
N PHE A 44 -10.64 -6.16 -7.89
CA PHE A 44 -10.76 -6.03 -9.34
C PHE A 44 -9.85 -4.92 -9.88
N ASN A 45 -9.00 -5.25 -10.86
CA ASN A 45 -8.09 -4.29 -11.49
C ASN A 45 -7.82 -4.68 -12.96
N LEU A 46 -8.37 -3.92 -13.90
CA LEU A 46 -8.18 -4.13 -15.34
C LEU A 46 -6.74 -3.93 -15.81
N ASP A 47 -5.96 -3.11 -15.10
CA ASP A 47 -4.58 -2.78 -15.45
C ASP A 47 -3.55 -3.57 -14.64
N LEU A 48 -3.98 -4.60 -13.90
CA LEU A 48 -3.10 -5.38 -13.03
C LEU A 48 -1.86 -5.91 -13.78
N ASN A 49 -2.06 -6.53 -14.93
CA ASN A 49 -0.97 -7.09 -15.74
C ASN A 49 -0.02 -6.00 -16.27
N ASN A 50 -0.54 -4.83 -16.68
CA ASN A 50 0.28 -3.71 -17.11
C ASN A 50 1.09 -3.12 -15.95
N ASN A 51 0.48 -3.02 -14.77
CA ASN A 51 1.17 -2.55 -13.57
C ASN A 51 2.28 -3.52 -13.15
N ILE A 52 2.01 -4.83 -13.17
CA ILE A 52 3.03 -5.85 -12.87
C ILE A 52 4.18 -5.79 -13.88
N LYS A 53 3.88 -5.66 -15.18
CA LYS A 53 4.89 -5.49 -16.23
C LYS A 53 5.76 -4.27 -15.95
N TYR A 54 5.16 -3.12 -15.67
CA TYR A 54 5.87 -1.90 -15.30
C TYR A 54 6.78 -2.11 -14.08
N TYR A 55 6.27 -2.77 -13.01
CA TYR A 55 7.07 -3.03 -11.81
C TYR A 55 8.20 -4.03 -12.04
N LYS A 56 8.07 -4.96 -13.00
CA LYS A 56 9.18 -5.82 -13.44
C LYS A 56 10.24 -4.99 -14.18
N GLU A 57 9.83 -4.12 -15.10
CA GLU A 57 10.74 -3.26 -15.88
C GLU A 57 11.59 -2.35 -14.97
N ILE A 58 11.03 -1.83 -13.89
CA ILE A 58 11.76 -0.99 -12.91
C ILE A 58 12.41 -1.80 -11.77
N GLY A 59 12.39 -3.14 -11.83
CA GLY A 59 13.03 -4.02 -10.86
C GLY A 59 12.33 -4.09 -9.48
N TRP A 60 11.06 -3.74 -9.38
CA TRP A 60 10.32 -3.81 -8.10
C TRP A 60 9.52 -5.10 -7.94
N PHE A 61 9.12 -5.74 -9.02
CA PHE A 61 8.40 -7.02 -8.97
C PHE A 61 9.36 -8.17 -9.31
N PRO A 62 9.53 -9.17 -8.40
CA PRO A 62 10.49 -10.24 -8.59
C PRO A 62 10.17 -11.11 -9.81
N GLU A 63 11.20 -11.44 -10.58
CA GLU A 63 11.08 -12.41 -11.66
C GLU A 63 10.69 -13.80 -11.12
N GLY A 64 9.93 -14.55 -11.92
CA GLY A 64 9.42 -15.87 -11.55
C GLY A 64 8.16 -15.84 -10.67
N CYS A 65 7.87 -14.75 -9.95
CA CYS A 65 6.64 -14.63 -9.19
C CYS A 65 5.41 -14.53 -10.10
N LYS A 66 4.35 -15.27 -9.73
CA LYS A 66 3.04 -15.23 -10.38
C LYS A 66 2.06 -14.41 -9.54
N VAL A 67 1.05 -13.85 -10.20
CA VAL A 67 -0.09 -13.20 -9.55
C VAL A 67 -1.37 -13.91 -9.96
N VAL A 68 -2.23 -14.21 -8.99
CA VAL A 68 -3.58 -14.71 -9.19
C VAL A 68 -4.53 -13.63 -8.68
N ASN A 69 -5.45 -13.19 -9.52
CA ASN A 69 -6.49 -12.25 -9.11
C ASN A 69 -7.81 -12.99 -8.90
N VAL A 70 -8.49 -12.71 -7.78
CA VAL A 70 -9.75 -13.37 -7.40
C VAL A 70 -10.83 -13.20 -8.47
N TYR A 71 -10.94 -12.01 -9.07
CA TYR A 71 -11.93 -11.75 -10.11
C TYR A 71 -11.60 -12.46 -11.42
N ASP A 72 -10.33 -12.43 -11.85
CA ASP A 72 -9.88 -13.11 -13.05
C ASP A 72 -10.08 -14.62 -12.95
N ASP A 73 -9.83 -15.18 -11.77
CA ASP A 73 -10.03 -16.61 -11.50
C ASP A 73 -11.53 -16.97 -11.49
N LEU A 74 -12.36 -16.23 -10.74
CA LEU A 74 -13.82 -16.46 -10.71
C LEU A 74 -14.46 -16.33 -12.09
N CYS A 75 -14.00 -15.36 -12.90
CA CYS A 75 -14.49 -15.12 -14.25
C CYS A 75 -13.75 -15.96 -15.33
N SER A 76 -12.90 -16.91 -14.93
CA SER A 76 -12.16 -17.82 -15.83
C SER A 76 -11.35 -17.09 -16.91
N ARG A 77 -10.68 -15.97 -16.53
CA ARG A 77 -9.95 -15.11 -17.47
C ARG A 77 -8.43 -15.38 -17.53
N ASN A 78 -7.93 -16.32 -16.74
CA ASN A 78 -6.50 -16.62 -16.64
C ASN A 78 -5.87 -17.27 -17.89
N ASN A 79 -6.66 -17.78 -18.84
CA ASN A 79 -6.21 -18.65 -19.94
C ASN A 79 -6.69 -18.23 -21.35
N TYR A 80 -7.03 -16.96 -21.57
CA TYR A 80 -7.61 -16.56 -22.86
C TYR A 80 -6.65 -15.77 -23.76
N THR A 81 -6.52 -16.22 -25.01
CA THR A 81 -5.91 -15.50 -26.15
C THR A 81 -7.02 -14.79 -26.92
N SER A 82 -6.81 -13.50 -27.14
CA SER A 82 -7.63 -12.48 -27.79
C SER A 82 -8.83 -12.92 -28.66
N ILE A 83 -10.02 -12.43 -28.29
CA ILE A 83 -11.15 -12.23 -29.21
C ILE A 83 -11.34 -10.72 -29.36
N THR A 84 -11.15 -10.18 -30.55
CA THR A 84 -11.47 -8.79 -30.84
C THR A 84 -13.00 -8.63 -30.90
N SER A 85 -13.57 -7.89 -29.94
CA SER A 85 -14.96 -7.46 -30.05
C SER A 85 -15.05 -6.31 -31.05
N PHE A 86 -15.70 -6.51 -32.19
CA PHE A 86 -16.01 -5.44 -33.12
C PHE A 86 -17.38 -4.87 -32.78
N TYR A 87 -17.45 -3.56 -32.47
CA TYR A 87 -18.70 -2.83 -32.62
C TYR A 87 -18.94 -2.54 -34.08
N SER A 88 -20.09 -2.95 -34.63
CA SER A 88 -20.52 -2.53 -35.97
C SER A 88 -20.62 -1.02 -35.99
N LYS A 89 -20.01 -0.39 -36.99
CA LYS A 89 -20.10 1.07 -37.24
C LYS A 89 -21.36 1.45 -38.02
N GLU A 90 -22.13 0.47 -38.45
CA GLU A 90 -23.36 0.66 -39.19
C GLU A 90 -24.37 1.46 -38.36
N ASN A 91 -24.94 2.50 -38.95
CA ASN A 91 -25.94 3.41 -38.33
C ASN A 91 -25.41 4.44 -37.31
N TYR A 92 -24.12 4.73 -37.29
CA TYR A 92 -23.55 5.80 -36.46
C TYR A 92 -22.70 6.78 -37.29
N GLU A 93 -22.91 8.07 -37.04
CA GLU A 93 -21.96 9.11 -37.43
C GLU A 93 -20.79 9.06 -36.45
N VAL A 94 -19.55 9.02 -36.95
CA VAL A 94 -18.34 8.91 -36.14
C VAL A 94 -17.56 10.23 -36.19
N ILE A 95 -17.33 10.81 -35.02
CA ILE A 95 -16.54 12.04 -34.85
C ILE A 95 -15.30 11.72 -34.03
N ASP A 96 -14.11 11.97 -34.60
CA ASP A 96 -12.85 11.91 -33.87
C ASP A 96 -12.73 13.14 -32.95
N VAL A 97 -12.64 12.88 -31.62
CA VAL A 97 -12.42 13.94 -30.62
C VAL A 97 -10.93 14.22 -30.47
N ASN A 98 -10.13 13.14 -30.47
CA ASN A 98 -8.65 13.15 -30.50
C ASN A 98 -8.11 11.76 -30.90
N GLU A 99 -6.79 11.56 -30.84
CA GLU A 99 -6.13 10.31 -31.24
C GLU A 99 -6.69 9.03 -30.60
N LYS A 100 -7.18 9.13 -29.36
CA LYS A 100 -7.70 7.98 -28.58
C LYS A 100 -9.18 8.05 -28.27
N HIS A 101 -9.90 9.08 -28.67
CA HIS A 101 -11.29 9.30 -28.27
C HIS A 101 -12.17 9.53 -29.50
N GLN A 102 -13.27 8.78 -29.57
CA GLN A 102 -14.28 8.90 -30.64
C GLN A 102 -15.68 9.03 -30.06
N ARG A 103 -16.51 9.85 -30.70
CA ARG A 103 -17.94 9.94 -30.43
C ARG A 103 -18.71 9.30 -31.56
N TYR A 104 -19.70 8.50 -31.22
CA TYR A 104 -20.63 7.84 -32.12
C TYR A 104 -22.03 8.38 -31.85
N ILE A 105 -22.68 8.95 -32.88
CA ILE A 105 -24.00 9.54 -32.80
C ILE A 105 -24.95 8.67 -33.63
N GLY A 106 -25.97 8.09 -33.02
CA GLY A 106 -26.99 7.29 -33.70
C GLY A 106 -27.94 8.15 -34.50
N SER A 107 -28.45 7.62 -35.62
CA SER A 107 -29.36 8.30 -36.54
C SER A 107 -30.68 8.77 -35.93
N GLU A 108 -31.14 8.15 -34.84
CA GLU A 108 -32.39 8.48 -34.15
C GLU A 108 -32.19 9.31 -32.86
N ASN A 109 -31.02 9.90 -32.63
CA ASN A 109 -30.68 10.78 -31.49
C ASN A 109 -30.91 10.22 -30.09
N ASP A 110 -31.31 8.97 -29.92
CA ASP A 110 -31.67 8.41 -28.61
C ASP A 110 -30.49 7.79 -27.86
N VAL A 111 -29.54 7.16 -28.56
CA VAL A 111 -28.36 6.57 -27.97
C VAL A 111 -27.10 7.07 -28.67
N SER A 112 -26.19 7.64 -27.90
CA SER A 112 -24.84 7.98 -28.38
C SER A 112 -23.77 7.25 -27.55
N MET A 113 -22.63 7.01 -28.16
CA MET A 113 -21.49 6.34 -27.52
C MET A 113 -20.27 7.24 -27.52
N TYR A 114 -19.49 7.14 -26.44
CA TYR A 114 -18.17 7.75 -26.35
C TYR A 114 -17.15 6.65 -26.08
N ILE A 115 -16.31 6.38 -27.07
CA ILE A 115 -15.34 5.29 -27.04
C ILE A 115 -13.97 5.86 -26.71
N VAL A 116 -13.28 5.23 -25.75
CA VAL A 116 -11.91 5.51 -25.39
C VAL A 116 -11.07 4.29 -25.72
N TRP A 117 -10.05 4.50 -26.55
CA TRP A 117 -9.12 3.47 -27.00
C TRP A 117 -7.90 3.39 -26.08
N ARG A 118 -7.31 2.20 -25.94
CA ARG A 118 -6.07 2.01 -25.17
C ARG A 118 -4.85 2.59 -25.91
N ASP A 119 -4.86 2.53 -27.24
CA ASP A 119 -3.77 2.94 -28.09
C ASP A 119 -4.25 3.88 -29.23
N VAL A 120 -3.31 4.61 -29.82
CA VAL A 120 -3.58 5.56 -30.94
C VAL A 120 -4.01 4.86 -32.22
N ASN A 121 -3.65 3.59 -32.42
CA ASN A 121 -4.05 2.79 -33.58
C ASN A 121 -5.48 2.26 -33.45
N LYS A 122 -6.16 2.57 -32.34
CA LYS A 122 -7.56 2.20 -32.08
C LYS A 122 -7.81 0.69 -32.22
N LYS A 123 -6.83 -0.12 -31.77
CA LYS A 123 -6.88 -1.58 -31.86
C LYS A 123 -7.69 -2.20 -30.71
N PHE A 124 -7.52 -1.67 -29.49
CA PHE A 124 -8.17 -2.19 -28.30
C PHE A 124 -8.96 -1.10 -27.59
N ILE A 125 -10.23 -1.37 -27.31
CA ILE A 125 -11.10 -0.50 -26.54
C ILE A 125 -10.67 -0.53 -25.08
N ASN A 126 -10.62 0.64 -24.43
CA ASN A 126 -10.45 0.76 -22.99
C ASN A 126 -11.82 0.75 -22.30
N TYR A 127 -12.69 1.68 -22.71
CA TYR A 127 -14.08 1.69 -22.26
C TYR A 127 -15.01 2.40 -23.25
N ILE A 128 -16.29 2.10 -23.14
CA ILE A 128 -17.37 2.79 -23.87
C ILE A 128 -18.33 3.37 -22.85
N ASN A 129 -18.66 4.65 -22.98
CA ASN A 129 -19.80 5.25 -22.30
C ASN A 129 -20.99 5.33 -23.26
N PHE A 130 -22.14 4.88 -22.79
CA PHE A 130 -23.41 4.98 -23.49
C PHE A 130 -24.24 6.08 -22.89
N PHE A 131 -24.86 6.89 -23.74
CA PHE A 131 -25.70 8.00 -23.36
C PHE A 131 -27.09 7.81 -23.99
N SER A 132 -28.13 8.14 -23.24
CA SER A 132 -29.51 8.29 -23.74
C SER A 132 -30.00 9.64 -23.30
N LYS A 133 -30.58 10.44 -24.23
CA LYS A 133 -31.06 11.83 -23.98
C LYS A 133 -30.03 12.69 -23.25
N GLY A 134 -28.72 12.56 -23.65
CA GLY A 134 -27.64 13.32 -23.05
C GLY A 134 -27.13 12.78 -21.67
N ARG A 135 -27.81 11.80 -21.10
CA ARG A 135 -27.40 11.16 -19.82
C ARG A 135 -26.55 9.94 -20.03
N LYS A 136 -25.43 9.84 -19.30
CA LYS A 136 -24.67 8.60 -19.26
C LYS A 136 -25.42 7.55 -18.44
N ILE A 137 -25.82 6.47 -19.09
CA ILE A 137 -26.62 5.40 -18.50
C ILE A 137 -25.86 4.12 -18.24
N ARG A 138 -24.79 3.86 -19.04
CA ARG A 138 -24.02 2.63 -18.99
C ARG A 138 -22.59 2.90 -19.35
N ARG A 139 -21.65 2.12 -18.75
CA ARG A 139 -20.25 2.07 -19.16
C ARG A 139 -19.80 0.62 -19.30
N GLU A 140 -19.19 0.31 -20.40
CA GLU A 140 -18.50 -0.95 -20.62
C GLU A 140 -17.01 -0.78 -20.45
N LYS A 141 -16.36 -1.69 -19.73
CA LYS A 141 -14.90 -1.69 -19.54
C LYS A 141 -14.33 -2.97 -20.12
N TYR A 142 -13.24 -2.82 -20.85
CA TYR A 142 -12.57 -3.88 -21.58
C TYR A 142 -11.20 -4.16 -20.97
N ASP A 143 -10.81 -5.44 -20.96
CA ASP A 143 -9.47 -5.83 -20.51
C ASP A 143 -8.37 -5.40 -21.51
N VAL A 144 -7.12 -5.75 -21.19
CA VAL A 144 -5.96 -5.39 -22.04
C VAL A 144 -6.00 -6.02 -23.43
N ASN A 145 -6.77 -7.07 -23.63
CA ASN A 145 -6.95 -7.79 -24.89
C ASN A 145 -8.19 -7.31 -25.67
N GLY A 146 -8.91 -6.30 -25.14
CA GLY A 146 -10.11 -5.75 -25.75
C GLY A 146 -11.37 -6.59 -25.54
N ILE A 147 -11.38 -7.50 -24.57
CA ILE A 147 -12.54 -8.34 -24.24
C ILE A 147 -13.35 -7.63 -23.15
N LEU A 148 -14.68 -7.51 -23.36
CA LEU A 148 -15.59 -6.92 -22.40
C LEU A 148 -15.52 -7.67 -21.06
N TYR A 149 -15.23 -6.93 -19.97
CA TYR A 149 -15.10 -7.52 -18.65
C TYR A 149 -16.16 -7.03 -17.67
N VAL A 150 -16.43 -5.73 -17.65
CA VAL A 150 -17.40 -5.14 -16.71
C VAL A 150 -18.38 -4.24 -17.44
N VAL A 151 -19.64 -4.39 -17.10
CA VAL A 151 -20.71 -3.47 -17.49
C VAL A 151 -21.20 -2.75 -16.24
N GLN A 152 -21.02 -1.44 -16.19
CA GLN A 152 -21.54 -0.57 -15.13
C GLN A 152 -22.86 0.07 -15.58
N PHE A 153 -23.87 0.00 -14.75
CA PHE A 153 -25.12 0.72 -14.91
C PHE A 153 -25.13 1.93 -13.98
N LEU A 154 -25.54 3.09 -14.49
CA LEU A 154 -25.51 4.34 -13.77
C LEU A 154 -26.92 4.85 -13.51
N ASN A 155 -27.14 5.39 -12.32
CA ASN A 155 -28.39 6.05 -11.94
C ASN A 155 -28.45 7.51 -12.45
N SER A 156 -29.56 8.20 -12.11
CA SER A 156 -29.81 9.60 -12.51
C SER A 156 -28.73 10.57 -11.98
N ASN A 157 -28.03 10.26 -10.92
CA ASN A 157 -26.97 11.06 -10.30
C ASN A 157 -25.58 10.74 -10.86
N HIS A 158 -25.49 9.97 -11.96
CA HIS A 158 -24.25 9.48 -12.57
C HIS A 158 -23.38 8.60 -11.65
N SER A 159 -23.94 8.11 -10.54
CA SER A 159 -23.30 7.12 -9.68
C SER A 159 -23.51 5.72 -10.25
N VAL A 160 -22.58 4.81 -9.98
CA VAL A 160 -22.72 3.39 -10.33
C VAL A 160 -23.77 2.76 -9.40
N ASP A 161 -24.79 2.18 -10.00
CA ASP A 161 -25.88 1.48 -9.32
C ASP A 161 -25.61 -0.02 -9.24
N SER A 162 -25.11 -0.58 -10.34
CA SER A 162 -24.68 -1.97 -10.38
C SER A 162 -23.54 -2.20 -11.36
N GLU A 163 -22.84 -3.33 -11.17
CA GLU A 163 -21.77 -3.81 -12.04
C GLU A 163 -21.96 -5.29 -12.34
N ASP A 164 -21.94 -5.63 -13.62
CA ASP A 164 -21.92 -7.02 -14.10
C ASP A 164 -20.50 -7.39 -14.52
N TYR A 165 -19.94 -8.45 -13.93
CA TYR A 165 -18.63 -9.03 -14.27
C TYR A 165 -18.81 -10.26 -15.12
N LEU A 166 -18.12 -10.30 -16.25
CA LEU A 166 -18.34 -11.26 -17.33
C LEU A 166 -17.15 -12.20 -17.50
N ASP A 167 -17.44 -13.45 -17.85
CA ASP A 167 -16.42 -14.37 -18.39
C ASP A 167 -16.04 -13.99 -19.84
N CYS A 168 -15.06 -14.67 -20.41
CA CYS A 168 -14.61 -14.42 -21.79
C CYS A 168 -15.66 -14.73 -22.85
N SER A 169 -16.74 -15.46 -22.54
CA SER A 169 -17.86 -15.73 -23.44
C SER A 169 -18.98 -14.70 -23.33
N GLY A 170 -18.82 -13.67 -22.47
CA GLY A 170 -19.82 -12.64 -22.21
C GLY A 170 -20.93 -13.07 -21.24
N LYS A 171 -20.79 -14.18 -20.53
CA LYS A 171 -21.74 -14.60 -19.50
C LYS A 171 -21.44 -13.90 -18.18
N ILE A 172 -22.50 -13.48 -17.51
CA ILE A 172 -22.40 -12.85 -16.18
C ILE A 172 -22.01 -13.92 -15.16
N VAL A 173 -20.93 -13.65 -14.42
CA VAL A 173 -20.42 -14.47 -13.31
C VAL A 173 -20.71 -13.81 -11.97
N LEU A 174 -20.48 -12.51 -11.86
CA LEU A 174 -20.75 -11.74 -10.64
C LEU A 174 -21.57 -10.50 -10.98
N LYS A 175 -22.44 -10.09 -10.05
CA LYS A 175 -23.09 -8.77 -10.05
C LYS A 175 -22.84 -8.09 -8.73
N LYS A 176 -22.50 -6.81 -8.76
CA LYS A 176 -22.43 -5.95 -7.57
C LYS A 176 -23.53 -4.91 -7.61
N PHE A 177 -24.06 -4.62 -6.44
CA PHE A 177 -25.09 -3.60 -6.25
C PHE A 177 -24.62 -2.60 -5.21
N PHE A 178 -24.82 -1.33 -5.51
CA PHE A 178 -24.35 -0.22 -4.69
C PHE A 178 -25.53 0.64 -4.23
N ASP A 179 -25.38 1.22 -3.05
CA ASP A 179 -26.31 2.20 -2.55
C ASP A 179 -26.23 3.49 -3.40
N SER A 180 -27.37 4.03 -3.75
CA SER A 180 -27.47 5.19 -4.65
C SER A 180 -26.98 6.50 -4.00
N GLU A 181 -27.03 6.62 -2.67
CA GLU A 181 -26.68 7.83 -1.92
C GLU A 181 -25.20 7.82 -1.49
N ASN A 182 -24.80 6.80 -0.74
CA ASN A 182 -23.45 6.72 -0.16
C ASN A 182 -22.46 5.93 -1.00
N LYS A 183 -22.90 5.26 -2.09
CA LYS A 183 -22.10 4.43 -3.00
C LYS A 183 -21.45 3.21 -2.33
N GLU A 184 -21.97 2.80 -1.18
CA GLU A 184 -21.48 1.61 -0.49
C GLU A 184 -21.97 0.33 -1.19
N LEU A 185 -21.15 -0.72 -1.09
CA LEU A 185 -21.52 -2.03 -1.60
C LEU A 185 -22.64 -2.64 -0.76
N ILE A 186 -23.81 -2.90 -1.39
CA ILE A 186 -24.95 -3.55 -0.73
C ILE A 186 -24.78 -5.06 -0.72
N ARG A 187 -24.48 -5.65 -1.90
CA ARG A 187 -24.30 -7.11 -2.06
C ARG A 187 -23.55 -7.44 -3.34
N ILE A 188 -23.04 -8.64 -3.37
CA ILE A 188 -22.45 -9.31 -4.54
C ILE A 188 -23.23 -10.59 -4.78
N GLU A 189 -23.68 -10.80 -6.01
CA GLU A 189 -24.38 -12.01 -6.44
C GLU A 189 -23.48 -12.82 -7.38
N LYS A 190 -23.31 -14.11 -7.09
CA LYS A 190 -22.56 -15.04 -7.94
C LYS A 190 -23.52 -15.89 -8.75
N TYR A 191 -23.26 -16.00 -10.04
CA TYR A 191 -24.07 -16.77 -10.99
C TYR A 191 -23.29 -17.96 -11.54
N LYS A 192 -23.98 -19.07 -11.74
CA LYS A 192 -23.52 -20.25 -12.48
C LYS A 192 -24.61 -20.69 -13.44
N ASN A 193 -24.28 -20.79 -14.71
CA ASN A 193 -25.25 -21.16 -15.77
C ASN A 193 -26.54 -20.31 -15.76
N LYS A 194 -26.39 -19.00 -15.62
CA LYS A 194 -27.48 -18.00 -15.51
C LYS A 194 -28.38 -18.14 -14.27
N ARG A 195 -28.04 -19.01 -13.32
CA ARG A 195 -28.77 -19.16 -12.03
C ARG A 195 -27.98 -18.52 -10.92
N LEU A 196 -28.68 -17.82 -10.01
CA LEU A 196 -28.09 -17.29 -8.79
C LEU A 196 -27.59 -18.48 -7.94
N GLU A 197 -26.28 -18.48 -7.64
CA GLU A 197 -25.64 -19.55 -6.88
C GLU A 197 -25.41 -19.12 -5.42
N LYS A 198 -24.97 -17.87 -5.21
CA LYS A 198 -24.63 -17.37 -3.88
C LYS A 198 -24.70 -15.84 -3.82
N ILE A 199 -25.00 -15.32 -2.61
CA ILE A 199 -24.99 -13.88 -2.30
C ILE A 199 -23.94 -13.64 -1.23
N PHE A 200 -23.23 -12.50 -1.34
CA PHE A 200 -22.26 -12.00 -0.37
C PHE A 200 -22.61 -10.54 -0.04
N PHE A 201 -22.39 -10.14 1.20
CA PHE A 201 -22.65 -8.78 1.67
C PHE A 201 -21.38 -7.94 1.81
N SER A 202 -20.23 -8.49 1.44
CA SER A 202 -18.96 -7.79 1.44
C SER A 202 -17.94 -8.44 0.51
N GLU A 203 -16.90 -7.67 0.13
CA GLU A 203 -15.73 -8.20 -0.57
C GLU A 203 -14.99 -9.28 0.24
N GLN A 204 -15.02 -9.17 1.56
CA GLN A 204 -14.41 -10.16 2.46
C GLN A 204 -15.11 -11.51 2.40
N GLU A 205 -16.43 -11.53 2.27
CA GLU A 205 -17.18 -12.77 2.10
C GLU A 205 -16.90 -13.42 0.75
N LEU A 206 -16.78 -12.61 -0.31
CA LEU A 206 -16.40 -13.09 -1.64
C LEU A 206 -14.99 -13.71 -1.63
N THR A 207 -14.01 -13.02 -1.03
CA THR A 207 -12.63 -13.52 -0.94
C THR A 207 -12.52 -14.77 -0.07
N SER A 208 -13.27 -14.82 1.04
CA SER A 208 -13.35 -16.03 1.89
C SER A 208 -13.94 -17.22 1.15
N TYR A 209 -15.02 -17.00 0.40
CA TYR A 209 -15.61 -18.02 -0.46
C TYR A 209 -14.61 -18.49 -1.52
N TRP A 210 -13.97 -17.55 -2.24
CA TRP A 210 -12.98 -17.89 -3.26
C TRP A 210 -11.85 -18.74 -2.67
N LEU A 211 -11.31 -18.35 -1.51
CA LEU A 211 -10.25 -19.09 -0.83
C LEU A 211 -10.68 -20.52 -0.48
N SER A 212 -11.96 -20.73 -0.12
CA SER A 212 -12.50 -22.04 0.22
C SER A 212 -12.59 -22.99 -0.98
N ILE A 213 -12.90 -22.45 -2.18
CA ILE A 213 -13.06 -23.22 -3.41
C ILE A 213 -11.81 -23.26 -4.29
N SER A 214 -10.80 -22.45 -3.97
CA SER A 214 -9.56 -22.34 -4.75
C SER A 214 -8.80 -23.66 -4.82
N GLU A 215 -8.06 -23.85 -5.94
CA GLU A 215 -7.18 -24.99 -6.15
C GLU A 215 -5.82 -24.88 -5.44
N ILE A 216 -5.75 -24.02 -4.41
CA ILE A 216 -4.55 -23.92 -3.55
C ILE A 216 -4.34 -25.27 -2.86
N GLU A 217 -3.13 -25.81 -2.99
CA GLU A 217 -2.76 -27.11 -2.39
C GLU A 217 -2.92 -27.10 -0.88
N ARG A 218 -3.44 -28.19 -0.32
CA ARG A 218 -3.57 -28.36 1.14
C ARG A 218 -2.20 -28.25 1.83
N ASN A 219 -2.16 -27.66 3.01
CA ASN A 219 -0.96 -27.36 3.78
C ASN A 219 0.01 -26.34 3.12
N SER A 220 -0.41 -25.63 2.08
CA SER A 220 0.30 -24.43 1.62
C SER A 220 0.31 -23.37 2.71
N LEU A 221 1.31 -22.48 2.68
CA LEU A 221 1.40 -21.36 3.60
C LEU A 221 0.78 -20.10 2.98
N LEU A 222 -0.14 -19.49 3.71
CA LEU A 222 -0.74 -18.20 3.39
C LEU A 222 -0.11 -17.13 4.29
N ILE A 223 0.52 -16.11 3.73
CA ILE A 223 1.03 -14.95 4.45
C ILE A 223 0.13 -13.75 4.14
N ILE A 224 -0.54 -13.24 5.16
CA ILE A 224 -1.54 -12.18 5.03
C ILE A 224 -0.93 -10.83 5.35
N ASP A 225 -0.88 -9.93 4.37
CA ASP A 225 -0.48 -8.53 4.55
C ASP A 225 -1.67 -7.59 4.77
N LYS A 226 -2.83 -7.91 4.21
CA LYS A 226 -4.06 -7.11 4.27
C LYS A 226 -5.15 -7.84 5.05
N ASN A 227 -4.99 -7.87 6.36
CA ASN A 227 -5.82 -8.65 7.29
C ASN A 227 -7.33 -8.38 7.15
N LYS A 228 -7.73 -7.12 6.96
CA LYS A 228 -9.14 -6.74 6.77
C LYS A 228 -9.81 -7.53 5.63
N PHE A 229 -9.09 -7.88 4.56
CA PHE A 229 -9.67 -8.54 3.38
C PHE A 229 -9.57 -10.06 3.44
N TRP A 230 -8.53 -10.59 4.08
CA TRP A 230 -8.21 -12.02 4.04
C TRP A 230 -8.35 -12.73 5.39
N GLY A 231 -8.34 -11.97 6.50
CA GLY A 231 -8.28 -12.52 7.86
C GLY A 231 -9.38 -13.53 8.14
N LYS A 232 -10.63 -13.13 7.97
CA LYS A 232 -11.79 -13.99 8.24
C LYS A 232 -11.75 -15.31 7.45
N GLY A 233 -11.46 -15.21 6.14
CA GLY A 233 -11.41 -16.40 5.28
C GLY A 233 -10.24 -17.32 5.58
N ALA A 234 -9.06 -16.77 5.83
CA ALA A 234 -7.88 -17.56 6.13
C ALA A 234 -7.97 -18.26 7.48
N VAL A 235 -8.49 -17.56 8.51
CA VAL A 235 -8.70 -18.15 9.85
C VAL A 235 -9.69 -19.31 9.79
N SER A 236 -10.79 -19.19 9.06
CA SER A 236 -11.76 -20.29 8.92
C SER A 236 -11.20 -21.53 8.21
N LEU A 237 -10.03 -21.43 7.57
CA LEU A 237 -9.39 -22.48 6.79
C LEU A 237 -8.04 -22.95 7.36
N VAL A 238 -7.75 -22.71 8.64
CA VAL A 238 -6.52 -23.19 9.31
C VAL A 238 -6.37 -24.71 9.30
N HIS A 239 -7.47 -25.45 9.17
CA HIS A 239 -7.48 -26.90 8.98
C HIS A 239 -7.02 -27.34 7.58
N LYS A 240 -7.02 -26.42 6.60
CA LYS A 240 -6.62 -26.64 5.20
C LYS A 240 -5.26 -26.05 4.90
N TYR A 241 -4.93 -24.89 5.48
CA TYR A 241 -3.73 -24.10 5.19
C TYR A 241 -2.97 -23.75 6.46
N LYS A 242 -1.65 -23.60 6.33
CA LYS A 242 -0.84 -22.90 7.32
C LYS A 242 -1.04 -21.40 7.12
N VAL A 243 -1.18 -20.62 8.19
CA VAL A 243 -1.52 -19.19 8.11
C VAL A 243 -0.57 -18.36 8.96
N ILE A 244 0.03 -17.35 8.37
CA ILE A 244 0.77 -16.27 9.04
C ILE A 244 0.09 -14.95 8.74
N SER A 245 -0.11 -14.14 9.76
CA SER A 245 -0.59 -12.75 9.62
C SER A 245 0.52 -11.77 9.93
N VAL A 246 0.65 -10.69 9.15
CA VAL A 246 1.59 -9.59 9.43
C VAL A 246 0.82 -8.36 9.87
N ILE A 247 1.18 -7.78 11.02
CA ILE A 247 0.58 -6.55 11.55
C ILE A 247 1.45 -5.36 11.13
N HIS A 248 0.96 -4.56 10.17
CA HIS A 248 1.70 -3.44 9.59
C HIS A 248 1.50 -2.09 10.29
N SER A 249 0.52 -1.98 11.17
CA SER A 249 0.19 -0.75 11.89
C SER A 249 -0.10 -1.03 13.35
N VAL A 250 -0.46 0.01 14.11
CA VAL A 250 -0.89 -0.16 15.49
C VAL A 250 -2.15 -1.04 15.54
N HIS A 251 -2.18 -2.02 16.44
CA HIS A 251 -3.24 -3.02 16.54
C HIS A 251 -4.55 -2.51 17.16
N ILE A 252 -4.53 -1.30 17.74
CA ILE A 252 -5.70 -0.63 18.32
C ILE A 252 -6.08 0.60 17.50
N ARG A 253 -7.24 1.17 17.77
CA ARG A 253 -7.68 2.44 17.18
C ARG A 253 -6.79 3.59 17.67
N GLU A 254 -6.55 4.57 16.81
CA GLU A 254 -5.72 5.73 17.11
C GLU A 254 -6.20 6.50 18.36
N VAL A 255 -7.51 6.60 18.55
CA VAL A 255 -8.09 7.30 19.70
C VAL A 255 -7.81 6.57 21.05
N ASP A 256 -7.48 5.30 21.00
CA ASP A 256 -7.18 4.45 22.15
C ASP A 256 -5.67 4.18 22.29
N ILE A 257 -4.78 4.94 21.60
CA ILE A 257 -3.33 4.69 21.50
C ILE A 257 -2.61 4.61 22.85
N ASN A 258 -3.11 5.31 23.85
CA ASN A 258 -2.58 5.28 25.23
C ASN A 258 -3.04 4.08 26.04
N ASN A 259 -3.98 3.28 25.51
CA ASN A 259 -4.54 2.10 26.17
C ASN A 259 -4.44 0.88 25.24
N VAL A 260 -3.22 0.44 24.95
CA VAL A 260 -2.94 -0.62 23.98
C VAL A 260 -3.39 -2.00 24.45
N ILE A 261 -3.52 -2.19 25.76
CA ILE A 261 -3.89 -3.49 26.33
C ILE A 261 -5.40 -3.74 26.24
N SER A 262 -6.23 -2.75 26.57
CA SER A 262 -7.70 -2.91 26.62
C SER A 262 -8.45 -2.00 25.66
N GLY A 263 -7.75 -1.13 24.92
CA GLY A 263 -8.35 -0.26 23.91
C GLY A 263 -9.03 -1.04 22.77
N ARG A 264 -9.91 -0.37 22.03
CA ARG A 264 -10.64 -1.00 20.91
C ARG A 264 -9.66 -1.35 19.79
N LEU A 265 -9.80 -2.55 19.25
CA LEU A 265 -8.97 -3.00 18.15
C LEU A 265 -9.15 -2.16 16.88
N ASN A 266 -8.08 -2.01 16.15
CA ASN A 266 -8.12 -1.57 14.77
C ASN A 266 -8.89 -2.62 13.95
N SER A 267 -9.89 -2.19 13.20
CA SER A 267 -10.77 -3.07 12.41
C SER A 267 -10.02 -3.96 11.42
N ASN A 268 -8.79 -3.60 11.07
CA ASN A 268 -7.96 -4.43 10.21
C ASN A 268 -7.54 -5.77 10.83
N TYR A 269 -7.52 -5.88 12.17
CA TYR A 269 -6.92 -7.02 12.87
C TYR A 269 -7.91 -7.81 13.73
N VAL A 270 -9.18 -7.38 13.82
CA VAL A 270 -10.20 -8.02 14.65
C VAL A 270 -10.34 -9.50 14.31
N ASP A 271 -10.49 -9.84 13.02
CA ASP A 271 -10.70 -11.21 12.57
C ASP A 271 -9.54 -12.16 12.94
N ILE A 272 -8.32 -11.63 13.05
CA ILE A 272 -7.13 -12.42 13.41
C ILE A 272 -6.96 -12.49 14.94
N LEU A 273 -7.05 -11.35 15.61
CA LEU A 273 -6.73 -11.26 17.05
C LEU A 273 -7.84 -11.78 17.97
N GLU A 274 -9.10 -11.65 17.55
CA GLU A 274 -10.24 -12.14 18.33
C GLU A 274 -10.68 -13.56 17.94
N SER A 275 -10.07 -14.15 16.92
CA SER A 275 -10.38 -15.52 16.52
C SER A 275 -10.08 -16.52 17.64
N ASN A 276 -10.95 -17.54 17.76
CA ASN A 276 -10.68 -18.71 18.58
C ASN A 276 -9.82 -19.76 17.86
N ASP A 277 -9.79 -19.71 16.53
CA ASP A 277 -8.92 -20.58 15.72
C ASP A 277 -7.50 -20.05 15.73
N LYS A 278 -6.55 -20.90 16.13
CA LYS A 278 -5.13 -20.53 16.17
C LYS A 278 -4.51 -20.59 14.78
N ILE A 279 -4.01 -19.45 14.32
CA ILE A 279 -3.11 -19.41 13.17
C ILE A 279 -1.67 -19.75 13.60
N ASN A 280 -0.81 -20.10 12.64
CA ASN A 280 0.56 -20.55 12.96
C ASN A 280 1.42 -19.47 13.61
N SER A 281 1.30 -18.21 13.16
CA SER A 281 1.99 -17.09 13.80
C SER A 281 1.40 -15.74 13.40
N ILE A 282 1.52 -14.76 14.30
CA ILE A 282 1.26 -13.34 14.03
C ILE A 282 2.58 -12.61 14.09
N ILE A 283 2.97 -11.99 12.97
CA ILE A 283 4.20 -11.23 12.87
C ILE A 283 3.94 -9.79 13.29
N THR A 284 4.66 -9.34 14.29
CA THR A 284 4.81 -7.93 14.65
C THR A 284 6.12 -7.41 14.06
N LEU A 285 6.20 -6.09 13.85
CA LEU A 285 7.38 -5.48 13.27
C LEU A 285 8.35 -4.93 14.33
N THR A 286 7.92 -4.89 15.59
CA THR A 286 8.70 -4.37 16.72
C THR A 286 8.50 -5.22 17.99
N GLU A 287 9.53 -5.27 18.84
CA GLU A 287 9.46 -5.96 20.14
C GLU A 287 8.42 -5.31 21.07
N ASN A 288 8.30 -3.98 21.05
CA ASN A 288 7.33 -3.27 21.87
C ASN A 288 5.88 -3.65 21.50
N GLN A 289 5.58 -3.82 20.21
CA GLN A 289 4.24 -4.27 19.80
C GLN A 289 4.00 -5.72 20.20
N LYS A 290 4.99 -6.61 20.07
CA LYS A 290 4.89 -8.00 20.56
C LYS A 290 4.61 -8.03 22.07
N LYS A 291 5.33 -7.23 22.85
CA LYS A 291 5.15 -7.15 24.31
C LYS A 291 3.71 -6.73 24.66
N ASP A 292 3.19 -5.65 24.08
CA ASP A 292 1.84 -5.16 24.33
C ASP A 292 0.77 -6.21 23.94
N LEU A 293 0.98 -6.94 22.84
CA LEU A 293 0.09 -8.00 22.39
C LEU A 293 0.14 -9.25 23.29
N LEU A 294 1.32 -9.64 23.77
CA LEU A 294 1.46 -10.71 24.77
C LEU A 294 0.79 -10.37 26.09
N GLU A 295 0.90 -9.12 26.55
CA GLU A 295 0.20 -8.67 27.74
C GLU A 295 -1.33 -8.70 27.57
N ARG A 296 -1.84 -8.38 26.36
CA ARG A 296 -3.27 -8.39 26.05
C ARG A 296 -3.84 -9.80 25.87
N TYR A 297 -3.11 -10.68 25.18
CA TYR A 297 -3.62 -11.97 24.73
C TYR A 297 -2.99 -13.18 25.40
N HIS A 298 -1.93 -12.98 26.19
CA HIS A 298 -1.17 -14.05 26.85
C HIS A 298 -0.78 -15.15 25.83
N ASP A 299 -1.15 -16.40 26.08
CA ASP A 299 -0.82 -17.55 25.25
C ASP A 299 -1.85 -17.85 24.14
N LYS A 300 -2.82 -16.96 23.91
CA LYS A 300 -3.87 -17.17 22.89
C LYS A 300 -3.27 -17.31 21.49
N HIS A 301 -2.25 -16.51 21.18
CA HIS A 301 -1.59 -16.46 19.90
C HIS A 301 -0.08 -16.58 20.02
N ARG A 302 0.56 -17.10 18.98
CA ARG A 302 2.01 -17.06 18.82
C ARG A 302 2.40 -15.76 18.12
N PHE A 303 3.16 -14.90 18.79
CA PHE A 303 3.68 -13.64 18.25
C PHE A 303 5.17 -13.74 17.99
N GLU A 304 5.61 -13.36 16.78
CA GLU A 304 7.02 -13.30 16.39
C GLU A 304 7.39 -11.91 15.88
N VAL A 305 8.65 -11.50 16.08
CA VAL A 305 9.15 -10.19 15.62
C VAL A 305 10.02 -10.37 14.40
N ILE A 306 9.48 -10.00 13.24
CA ILE A 306 10.21 -9.98 11.98
C ILE A 306 10.02 -8.60 11.33
N PRO A 307 10.96 -7.67 11.53
CA PRO A 307 10.91 -6.34 10.92
C PRO A 307 10.95 -6.39 9.39
N HIS A 308 10.64 -5.25 8.75
CA HIS A 308 10.94 -5.09 7.34
C HIS A 308 12.45 -5.05 7.10
N SER A 309 12.89 -5.59 5.97
CA SER A 309 14.26 -5.48 5.51
C SER A 309 14.43 -4.33 4.53
N LEU A 310 15.65 -3.83 4.41
CA LEU A 310 16.06 -2.87 3.41
C LEU A 310 17.47 -3.20 2.92
N ASP A 311 17.68 -3.09 1.60
CA ASP A 311 19.01 -3.12 1.03
C ASP A 311 19.79 -1.90 1.53
N GLN A 312 20.93 -2.12 2.11
CA GLN A 312 21.83 -1.02 2.40
C GLN A 312 22.52 -0.58 1.11
N PRO A 313 22.66 0.72 0.87
CA PRO A 313 23.59 1.20 -0.13
C PRO A 313 24.99 0.70 0.21
N ALA A 314 25.72 0.23 -0.80
CA ALA A 314 27.05 -0.38 -0.61
C ALA A 314 28.12 0.59 -0.05
N VAL A 315 27.82 1.87 0.02
CA VAL A 315 28.74 2.95 0.40
C VAL A 315 28.02 3.98 1.27
N ILE A 316 28.66 4.39 2.36
CA ILE A 316 28.27 5.60 3.10
C ILE A 316 28.32 6.79 2.12
N ILE A 317 27.22 7.45 1.93
CA ILE A 317 27.18 8.67 1.11
C ILE A 317 27.90 9.77 1.91
N GLU A 318 29.22 9.90 1.73
CA GLU A 318 29.96 11.07 2.24
C GLU A 318 29.54 12.30 1.45
N LYS A 319 28.51 12.97 1.95
CA LYS A 319 28.20 14.30 1.48
C LYS A 319 29.21 15.27 2.09
N SER A 320 29.94 16.01 1.25
CA SER A 320 30.62 17.21 1.72
C SER A 320 29.57 18.11 2.37
N LEU A 321 29.74 18.36 3.67
CA LEU A 321 28.80 19.21 4.42
C LEU A 321 28.81 20.61 3.80
N ASN A 322 27.70 20.95 3.13
CA ASN A 322 27.54 22.28 2.57
C ASN A 322 27.30 23.27 3.74
N LEU A 323 28.11 24.32 3.83
CA LEU A 323 27.96 25.38 4.85
C LEU A 323 26.83 26.36 4.49
N GLU A 324 26.33 26.30 3.24
CA GLU A 324 25.34 27.25 2.71
C GLU A 324 23.88 26.79 2.87
N SER A 325 23.64 25.53 3.23
CA SER A 325 22.28 25.01 3.44
C SER A 325 22.27 23.79 4.35
N PHE A 326 21.19 23.61 5.11
CA PHE A 326 20.90 22.42 5.90
C PHE A 326 19.52 21.91 5.53
N ASN A 327 19.47 20.73 4.91
CA ASN A 327 18.26 20.18 4.33
C ASN A 327 17.66 19.09 5.22
N ILE A 328 16.49 19.37 5.74
CA ILE A 328 15.66 18.40 6.46
C ILE A 328 14.68 17.80 5.47
N VAL A 329 14.51 16.48 5.48
CA VAL A 329 13.56 15.77 4.63
C VAL A 329 12.51 15.05 5.45
N ALA A 330 11.27 15.01 4.95
CA ALA A 330 10.20 14.18 5.46
C ALA A 330 9.62 13.37 4.29
N MET A 331 9.58 12.02 4.45
CA MET A 331 9.06 11.10 3.44
C MET A 331 7.77 10.48 3.97
N CYS A 332 6.60 10.96 3.51
CA CYS A 332 5.33 10.45 4.03
C CYS A 332 4.15 10.73 3.10
N ARG A 333 3.03 10.06 3.31
CA ARG A 333 1.74 10.50 2.76
C ARG A 333 1.34 11.83 3.43
N LEU A 334 0.77 12.74 2.66
CA LEU A 334 0.23 13.98 3.24
C LEU A 334 -1.18 13.71 3.81
N ALA A 335 -1.20 13.09 4.99
CA ALA A 335 -2.39 12.59 5.68
C ALA A 335 -2.42 13.03 7.15
N PRO A 336 -3.61 13.15 7.78
CA PRO A 336 -3.76 13.72 9.13
C PRO A 336 -2.92 13.03 10.21
N GLU A 337 -2.76 11.71 10.12
CA GLU A 337 -1.97 10.94 11.08
C GLU A 337 -0.47 11.24 11.05
N LYS A 338 0.02 11.97 10.04
CA LYS A 338 1.42 12.39 9.92
C LYS A 338 1.73 13.72 10.63
N GLN A 339 0.70 14.45 11.06
CA GLN A 339 0.80 15.72 11.80
C GLN A 339 1.81 16.68 11.15
N LEU A 340 1.66 16.92 9.84
CA LEU A 340 2.62 17.69 9.04
C LEU A 340 2.70 19.17 9.47
N GLU A 341 1.63 19.69 10.03
CA GLU A 341 1.60 21.02 10.63
C GLU A 341 2.66 21.19 11.73
N ASP A 342 2.96 20.14 12.50
CA ASP A 342 3.97 20.18 13.54
C ASP A 342 5.37 20.43 12.97
N MET A 343 5.67 19.88 11.77
CA MET A 343 6.93 20.17 11.07
C MET A 343 7.03 21.66 10.70
N VAL A 344 5.92 22.28 10.29
CA VAL A 344 5.88 23.71 9.95
C VAL A 344 6.04 24.58 11.21
N TYR A 345 5.40 24.21 12.32
CA TYR A 345 5.61 24.89 13.62
C TYR A 345 7.07 24.81 14.07
N ILE A 346 7.72 23.65 13.92
CA ILE A 346 9.14 23.49 14.25
C ILE A 346 10.00 24.41 13.37
N LEU A 347 9.72 24.49 12.06
CA LEU A 347 10.47 25.39 11.15
C LEU A 347 10.24 26.86 11.47
N LYS A 348 9.04 27.26 11.92
CA LYS A 348 8.76 28.61 12.40
C LYS A 348 9.69 28.99 13.56
N GLU A 349 9.88 28.10 14.54
CA GLU A 349 10.81 28.33 15.68
C GLU A 349 12.28 28.40 15.24
N ILE A 350 12.63 27.77 14.12
CA ILE A 350 14.00 27.77 13.58
C ILE A 350 14.29 29.02 12.74
N ASN A 351 13.36 29.40 11.85
CA ASN A 351 13.60 30.38 10.79
C ASN A 351 13.99 31.78 11.30
N ILE A 352 13.48 32.14 12.47
CA ILE A 352 13.80 33.45 13.13
C ILE A 352 15.31 33.69 13.23
N THR A 353 16.08 32.60 13.45
CA THR A 353 17.53 32.71 13.74
C THR A 353 18.42 32.02 12.73
N HIS A 354 17.86 31.05 11.95
CA HIS A 354 18.61 30.18 11.05
C HIS A 354 17.91 29.98 9.68
N PRO A 355 17.84 31.00 8.83
CA PRO A 355 17.10 30.96 7.56
C PRO A 355 17.72 29.99 6.51
N LEU A 356 18.93 29.49 6.75
CA LEU A 356 19.58 28.49 5.88
C LEU A 356 19.05 27.05 6.06
N ILE A 357 18.25 26.81 7.11
CA ILE A 357 17.65 25.53 7.36
C ILE A 357 16.36 25.41 6.52
N LYS A 358 16.26 24.35 5.72
CA LYS A 358 15.15 24.09 4.80
C LYS A 358 14.50 22.74 5.07
N LEU A 359 13.18 22.66 4.90
CA LEU A 359 12.39 21.45 5.03
C LEU A 359 11.77 21.08 3.68
N PHE A 360 11.94 19.84 3.27
CA PHE A 360 11.34 19.26 2.07
C PHE A 360 10.41 18.12 2.47
N ILE A 361 9.10 18.29 2.28
CA ILE A 361 8.08 17.28 2.58
C ILE A 361 7.71 16.59 1.29
N TYR A 362 8.21 15.37 1.09
CA TYR A 362 7.94 14.55 -0.09
C TYR A 362 6.74 13.63 0.13
N GLY A 363 5.88 13.56 -0.88
CA GLY A 363 4.70 12.75 -0.91
C GLY A 363 3.47 13.50 -1.41
N GLU A 364 2.33 12.83 -1.42
CA GLU A 364 1.04 13.40 -1.83
C GLU A 364 -0.05 13.01 -0.84
N GLY A 365 -1.16 13.77 -0.83
CA GLY A 365 -2.32 13.49 -0.02
C GLY A 365 -3.20 14.69 0.24
N ALA A 366 -4.28 14.46 0.97
CA ALA A 366 -5.34 15.46 1.19
C ALA A 366 -4.90 16.68 2.01
N GLU A 367 -3.87 16.54 2.86
CA GLU A 367 -3.39 17.63 3.72
C GLU A 367 -2.56 18.69 2.98
N ARG A 368 -2.21 18.48 1.70
CA ARG A 368 -1.34 19.39 0.93
C ARG A 368 -1.79 20.84 1.00
N ILE A 369 -3.04 21.11 0.68
CA ILE A 369 -3.61 22.47 0.64
C ILE A 369 -3.54 23.14 2.02
N LYS A 370 -3.80 22.37 3.08
CA LYS A 370 -3.72 22.85 4.46
C LYS A 370 -2.31 23.27 4.83
N ILE A 371 -1.31 22.45 4.48
CA ILE A 371 0.09 22.73 4.77
C ILE A 371 0.60 23.92 3.95
N GLU A 372 0.27 24.03 2.66
CA GLU A 372 0.62 25.18 1.82
C GLU A 372 0.05 26.49 2.37
N LYS A 373 -1.18 26.48 2.90
CA LYS A 373 -1.77 27.65 3.58
C LYS A 373 -1.00 28.03 4.84
N LEU A 374 -0.64 27.04 5.66
CA LEU A 374 0.10 27.29 6.91
C LEU A 374 1.51 27.83 6.63
N VAL A 375 2.19 27.31 5.61
CA VAL A 375 3.50 27.79 5.16
C VAL A 375 3.43 29.28 4.77
N LYS A 376 2.39 29.67 4.02
CA LYS A 376 2.15 31.05 3.63
C LYS A 376 1.80 31.95 4.82
N GLU A 377 0.95 31.48 5.74
CA GLU A 377 0.59 32.19 6.96
C GLU A 377 1.80 32.57 7.82
N PHE A 378 2.81 31.69 7.85
CA PHE A 378 4.04 31.90 8.62
C PHE A 378 5.19 32.47 7.80
N GLU A 379 4.97 32.87 6.56
CA GLU A 379 6.00 33.46 5.66
C GLU A 379 7.22 32.54 5.49
N LEU A 380 6.97 31.20 5.34
CA LEU A 380 8.00 30.16 5.25
C LEU A 380 8.18 29.60 3.84
N GLU A 381 7.70 30.26 2.79
CA GLU A 381 7.74 29.81 1.40
C GLU A 381 9.17 29.57 0.89
N ASN A 382 10.17 30.25 1.47
CA ASN A 382 11.58 30.08 1.14
C ASN A 382 12.27 28.97 1.94
N ASN A 383 11.57 28.37 2.93
CA ASN A 383 12.12 27.39 3.86
C ASN A 383 11.40 26.04 3.85
N VAL A 384 10.12 25.98 3.48
CA VAL A 384 9.31 24.76 3.46
C VAL A 384 8.82 24.49 2.05
N PHE A 385 9.17 23.32 1.53
CA PHE A 385 8.87 22.90 0.16
C PHE A 385 8.08 21.60 0.15
N LEU A 386 7.09 21.49 -0.75
CA LEU A 386 6.27 20.28 -0.98
C LEU A 386 6.51 19.78 -2.42
N PRO A 387 7.62 19.11 -2.73
CA PRO A 387 7.98 18.73 -4.10
C PRO A 387 7.05 17.66 -4.73
N GLY A 388 6.19 17.01 -3.90
CA GLY A 388 5.33 15.94 -4.37
C GLY A 388 5.95 14.55 -4.22
N TYR A 389 5.38 13.58 -4.95
CA TYR A 389 5.85 12.19 -4.92
C TYR A 389 7.18 12.03 -5.69
N VAL A 390 8.05 11.17 -5.18
CA VAL A 390 9.35 10.85 -5.78
C VAL A 390 9.55 9.33 -5.83
N ASP A 391 10.04 8.82 -6.96
CA ASP A 391 10.33 7.41 -7.16
C ASP A 391 11.75 7.03 -6.71
N ASP A 392 12.74 7.89 -6.97
CA ASP A 392 14.15 7.65 -6.62
C ASP A 392 14.52 8.31 -5.28
N LEU A 393 14.39 7.55 -4.20
CA LEU A 393 14.71 8.00 -2.85
C LEU A 393 16.19 8.38 -2.68
N ARG A 394 17.11 7.75 -3.44
CA ARG A 394 18.56 8.04 -3.36
C ARG A 394 18.86 9.49 -3.71
N LYS A 395 18.15 10.04 -4.71
CA LYS A 395 18.29 11.46 -5.08
C LYS A 395 17.85 12.43 -3.97
N VAL A 396 16.88 12.03 -3.16
CA VAL A 396 16.41 12.83 -2.04
C VAL A 396 17.41 12.76 -0.90
N TYR A 397 17.73 11.55 -0.45
CA TYR A 397 18.62 11.35 0.71
C TYR A 397 20.06 11.81 0.42
N SER A 398 20.54 11.76 -0.83
CA SER A 398 21.86 12.32 -1.17
C SER A 398 21.98 13.83 -0.91
N LYS A 399 20.88 14.56 -0.83
CA LYS A 399 20.84 16.00 -0.55
C LYS A 399 20.42 16.31 0.89
N ALA A 400 20.00 15.31 1.66
CA ALA A 400 19.51 15.47 3.01
C ALA A 400 20.65 15.50 4.06
N ASP A 401 20.46 16.29 5.10
CA ASP A 401 21.32 16.32 6.28
C ASP A 401 20.66 15.64 7.47
N LEU A 402 19.35 15.73 7.55
CA LEU A 402 18.51 15.23 8.64
C LEU A 402 17.17 14.76 8.07
N SER A 403 16.54 13.80 8.72
CA SER A 403 15.14 13.45 8.46
C SER A 403 14.26 13.77 9.66
N ILE A 404 13.00 14.11 9.43
CA ILE A 404 12.04 14.41 10.50
C ILE A 404 10.75 13.61 10.31
N MET A 405 10.18 13.12 11.41
CA MET A 405 8.89 12.44 11.44
C MET A 405 8.06 12.89 12.64
N THR A 406 6.87 13.42 12.40
CA THR A 406 5.93 13.91 13.42
C THR A 406 4.65 13.09 13.51
N SER A 407 4.67 11.85 13.04
CA SER A 407 3.49 10.97 13.04
C SER A 407 2.90 10.77 14.43
N LYS A 408 1.59 10.57 14.48
CA LYS A 408 0.84 10.30 15.71
C LYS A 408 1.02 8.88 16.21
N CYS A 409 1.13 7.95 15.28
CA CYS A 409 1.42 6.54 15.52
C CYS A 409 2.00 5.87 14.28
N GLU A 410 2.80 4.83 14.47
CA GLU A 410 3.42 4.03 13.41
C GLU A 410 3.53 2.56 13.84
N GLY A 411 3.30 1.64 12.90
CA GLY A 411 3.61 0.22 13.14
C GLY A 411 5.12 -0.04 13.15
N PHE A 412 5.84 0.49 12.16
CA PHE A 412 7.29 0.35 12.02
C PHE A 412 7.96 1.63 11.49
N SER A 413 7.47 2.21 10.41
CA SER A 413 8.02 3.33 9.65
C SER A 413 9.18 2.98 8.73
N LEU A 414 8.84 2.62 7.49
CA LEU A 414 9.85 2.41 6.43
C LEU A 414 10.68 3.67 6.16
N ALA A 415 10.09 4.87 6.30
CA ALA A 415 10.79 6.13 6.08
C ALA A 415 11.96 6.35 7.06
N ILE A 416 11.82 5.91 8.32
CA ILE A 416 12.94 5.93 9.28
C ILE A 416 14.02 4.97 8.81
N LEU A 417 13.69 3.73 8.49
CA LEU A 417 14.64 2.72 8.04
C LEU A 417 15.37 3.17 6.76
N GLU A 418 14.63 3.70 5.79
CA GLU A 418 15.19 4.25 4.54
C GLU A 418 16.16 5.41 4.81
N SER A 419 15.81 6.29 5.74
CA SER A 419 16.67 7.40 6.17
C SER A 419 17.97 6.90 6.76
N LEU A 420 17.90 6.00 7.74
CA LEU A 420 19.08 5.41 8.40
C LEU A 420 19.98 4.67 7.41
N ALA A 421 19.39 3.92 6.46
CA ALA A 421 20.13 3.20 5.42
C ALA A 421 20.91 4.12 4.47
N HIS A 422 20.47 5.37 4.33
CA HIS A 422 21.17 6.41 3.57
C HIS A 422 22.08 7.30 4.45
N SER A 423 22.43 6.84 5.65
CA SER A 423 23.26 7.60 6.59
C SER A 423 22.62 8.91 7.04
N ILE A 424 21.30 9.02 7.07
CA ILE A 424 20.60 10.23 7.50
C ILE A 424 19.99 10.00 8.88
N PRO A 425 20.45 10.70 9.93
CA PRO A 425 19.87 10.62 11.26
C PRO A 425 18.43 11.15 11.25
N VAL A 426 17.62 10.65 12.18
CA VAL A 426 16.19 10.97 12.23
C VAL A 426 15.84 11.65 13.55
N ILE A 427 15.08 12.74 13.46
CA ILE A 427 14.33 13.30 14.60
C ILE A 427 12.89 12.82 14.48
N SER A 428 12.36 12.22 15.55
CA SER A 428 11.00 11.71 15.56
C SER A 428 10.33 11.97 16.91
N TYR A 429 9.00 11.97 16.89
CA TYR A 429 8.25 11.77 18.13
C TYR A 429 8.48 10.36 18.67
N ASP A 430 8.60 10.23 20.00
CA ASP A 430 8.61 8.96 20.71
C ASP A 430 7.18 8.42 20.81
N ILE A 431 6.79 7.66 19.81
CA ILE A 431 5.46 7.12 19.64
C ILE A 431 5.49 5.59 19.48
N LYS A 432 4.38 4.95 19.72
CA LYS A 432 4.21 3.52 19.44
C LYS A 432 4.06 3.29 17.93
N TYR A 433 4.83 2.37 17.30
CA TYR A 433 5.86 1.46 17.87
C TYR A 433 7.22 1.65 17.20
N GLY A 434 7.19 2.19 15.96
CA GLY A 434 8.33 2.19 15.03
C GLY A 434 9.55 2.97 15.50
N PRO A 435 9.42 4.25 15.90
CA PRO A 435 10.57 5.11 16.13
C PRO A 435 11.57 4.54 17.12
N SER A 436 11.14 4.20 18.34
CA SER A 436 12.02 3.67 19.41
C SER A 436 12.60 2.29 19.12
N SER A 437 12.09 1.58 18.09
CA SER A 437 12.69 0.32 17.63
C SER A 437 13.91 0.50 16.73
N MET A 438 14.09 1.70 16.16
CA MET A 438 15.13 2.00 15.18
C MET A 438 16.00 3.19 15.60
N ILE A 439 15.43 4.16 16.34
CA ILE A 439 16.14 5.34 16.82
C ILE A 439 16.57 5.10 18.26
N ARG A 440 17.89 5.15 18.49
CA ARG A 440 18.48 5.25 19.82
C ARG A 440 18.83 6.71 20.07
N ASP A 441 18.14 7.31 21.07
CA ASP A 441 18.25 8.74 21.38
C ASP A 441 19.70 9.17 21.61
N GLY A 442 20.11 10.27 20.95
CA GLY A 442 21.47 10.81 20.97
C GLY A 442 22.52 9.97 20.22
N TYR A 443 22.18 8.79 19.68
CA TYR A 443 23.14 7.91 18.99
C TYR A 443 23.03 7.98 17.46
N ASN A 444 21.85 7.72 16.89
CA ASN A 444 21.59 7.75 15.45
C ASN A 444 20.43 8.69 15.06
N GLY A 445 19.95 9.48 16.01
CA GLY A 445 18.85 10.40 15.90
C GLY A 445 18.39 10.84 17.29
N TYR A 446 17.20 11.45 17.35
CA TYR A 446 16.63 11.94 18.60
C TYR A 446 15.14 11.63 18.67
N LEU A 447 14.66 11.32 19.88
CA LEU A 447 13.27 11.07 20.20
C LEU A 447 12.72 12.17 21.12
N PHE A 448 11.56 12.73 20.77
CA PHE A 448 10.92 13.80 21.52
C PHE A 448 9.47 13.48 21.83
N GLN A 449 8.93 14.08 22.87
CA GLN A 449 7.50 14.07 23.12
C GLN A 449 6.76 14.80 22.00
N GLN A 450 5.53 14.37 21.72
CA GLN A 450 4.70 15.05 20.72
C GLN A 450 4.52 16.54 21.06
N LYS A 451 4.61 17.40 20.04
CA LYS A 451 4.45 18.87 20.13
C LYS A 451 5.55 19.60 20.91
N ASP A 452 6.66 18.96 21.17
CA ASP A 452 7.82 19.61 21.81
C ASP A 452 8.64 20.41 20.78
N TYR A 453 7.97 21.35 20.10
CA TYR A 453 8.53 22.11 18.98
C TYR A 453 9.82 22.85 19.33
N LYS A 454 9.89 23.47 20.54
CA LYS A 454 11.02 24.23 20.96
C LYS A 454 12.31 23.43 21.16
N ASN A 455 12.19 22.26 21.83
CA ASN A 455 13.35 21.40 22.05
C ASN A 455 13.79 20.75 20.75
N ILE A 456 12.87 20.36 19.87
CA ILE A 456 13.18 19.87 18.52
C ILE A 456 13.90 20.94 17.70
N ALA A 457 13.40 22.18 17.70
CA ALA A 457 14.02 23.29 16.98
C ALA A 457 15.45 23.56 17.51
N ASN A 458 15.65 23.55 18.82
CA ASN A 458 16.96 23.72 19.43
C ASN A 458 17.92 22.58 19.09
N CYS A 459 17.45 21.33 19.08
CA CYS A 459 18.24 20.19 18.65
C CYS A 459 18.69 20.33 17.18
N ILE A 460 17.80 20.73 16.29
CA ILE A 460 18.10 20.96 14.86
C ILE A 460 19.15 22.09 14.70
N LYS A 461 18.99 23.22 15.40
CA LYS A 461 19.96 24.31 15.39
C LYS A 461 21.33 23.85 15.87
N ASN A 462 21.40 23.07 16.96
CA ASN A 462 22.65 22.51 17.47
C ASN A 462 23.32 21.57 16.47
N LEU A 463 22.56 20.74 15.74
CA LEU A 463 23.09 19.88 14.70
C LEU A 463 23.60 20.67 13.49
N PHE A 464 22.91 21.74 13.11
CA PHE A 464 23.39 22.68 12.09
C PHE A 464 24.75 23.31 12.45
N LEU A 465 24.92 23.69 13.69
CA LEU A 465 26.14 24.33 14.17
C LEU A 465 27.28 23.34 14.49
N ASN A 466 26.93 22.11 14.95
CA ASN A 466 27.91 21.09 15.35
C ASN A 466 28.04 19.98 14.30
N LYS A 467 28.82 20.24 13.25
CA LYS A 467 29.05 19.31 12.15
C LYS A 467 29.68 17.97 12.59
N LYS A 468 30.55 18.00 13.63
CA LYS A 468 31.19 16.78 14.15
C LYS A 468 30.15 15.83 14.75
N ASN A 469 29.22 16.36 15.52
CA ASN A 469 28.12 15.57 16.08
C ASN A 469 27.21 14.98 14.96
N LEU A 470 26.84 15.81 13.97
CA LEU A 470 26.05 15.37 12.84
C LEU A 470 26.71 14.21 12.07
N LEU A 471 28.01 14.31 11.81
CA LEU A 471 28.78 13.23 11.14
C LEU A 471 28.80 11.94 11.95
N GLN A 472 28.91 12.03 13.27
CA GLN A 472 28.85 10.85 14.14
C GLN A 472 27.47 10.20 14.09
N LEU A 473 26.38 11.00 14.15
CA LEU A 473 25.02 10.48 14.02
C LEU A 473 24.78 9.82 12.66
N LYS A 474 25.30 10.40 11.57
CA LYS A 474 25.23 9.83 10.22
C LYS A 474 25.90 8.44 10.13
N LYS A 475 27.08 8.28 10.70
CA LYS A 475 27.77 7.00 10.78
C LYS A 475 26.94 5.97 11.56
N ASN A 476 26.48 6.37 12.73
CA ASN A 476 25.68 5.50 13.60
C ASN A 476 24.33 5.10 12.98
N ALA A 477 23.72 6.01 12.19
CA ALA A 477 22.50 5.73 11.43
C ALA A 477 22.72 4.59 10.44
N PHE A 478 23.81 4.64 9.67
CA PHE A 478 24.18 3.58 8.72
C PHE A 478 24.44 2.24 9.41
N GLU A 479 25.20 2.25 10.50
CA GLU A 479 25.47 1.04 11.29
C GLU A 479 24.18 0.42 11.83
N THR A 480 23.25 1.24 12.33
CA THR A 480 21.95 0.79 12.83
C THR A 480 21.11 0.11 11.74
N ALA A 481 21.09 0.69 10.54
CA ALA A 481 20.35 0.10 9.41
C ALA A 481 20.83 -1.31 9.06
N GLY A 482 22.10 -1.66 9.36
CA GLY A 482 22.65 -3.00 9.17
C GLY A 482 21.90 -4.11 9.92
N ASN A 483 21.28 -3.78 11.06
CA ASN A 483 20.46 -4.70 11.82
C ASN A 483 19.17 -5.13 11.09
N PHE A 484 18.80 -4.42 10.03
CA PHE A 484 17.63 -4.67 9.20
C PHE A 484 18.01 -5.16 7.79
N SER A 485 19.24 -5.66 7.62
CA SER A 485 19.71 -6.20 6.34
C SER A 485 18.89 -7.42 5.92
N GLU A 486 18.71 -7.61 4.61
CA GLU A 486 17.98 -8.74 4.04
C GLU A 486 18.48 -10.09 4.58
N LYS A 487 19.79 -10.24 4.73
CA LYS A 487 20.40 -11.47 5.27
C LYS A 487 19.90 -11.78 6.68
N LEU A 488 19.93 -10.81 7.60
CA LEU A 488 19.48 -11.01 8.98
C LEU A 488 17.98 -11.27 9.08
N ILE A 489 17.20 -10.55 8.30
CA ILE A 489 15.73 -10.72 8.29
C ILE A 489 15.36 -12.05 7.61
N SER A 490 16.10 -12.50 6.59
CA SER A 490 15.87 -13.80 5.97
C SER A 490 16.10 -14.97 6.92
N GLU A 491 17.11 -14.90 7.80
CA GLU A 491 17.32 -15.94 8.82
C GLU A 491 16.17 -16.03 9.82
N LYS A 492 15.56 -14.88 10.21
CA LYS A 492 14.35 -14.90 11.06
C LYS A 492 13.18 -15.62 10.36
N TRP A 493 12.93 -15.31 9.08
CA TRP A 493 11.92 -16.00 8.28
C TRP A 493 12.23 -17.50 8.14
N LYS A 494 13.48 -17.85 7.90
CA LYS A 494 13.92 -19.25 7.75
C LYS A 494 13.67 -20.08 9.00
N ILE A 495 13.98 -19.52 10.17
CA ILE A 495 13.71 -20.16 11.47
C ILE A 495 12.21 -20.39 11.63
N LEU A 496 11.40 -19.35 11.47
CA LEU A 496 9.94 -19.45 11.60
C LEU A 496 9.33 -20.48 10.62
N LEU A 497 9.78 -20.46 9.36
CA LEU A 497 9.26 -21.40 8.36
C LEU A 497 9.62 -22.85 8.69
N ARG A 498 10.82 -23.12 9.21
CA ARG A 498 11.21 -24.45 9.69
C ARG A 498 10.30 -24.92 10.82
N GLU A 499 10.14 -24.12 11.86
CA GLU A 499 9.27 -24.44 13.00
C GLU A 499 7.83 -24.74 12.55
N ILE A 500 7.25 -23.94 11.64
CA ILE A 500 5.88 -24.16 11.13
C ILE A 500 5.76 -25.47 10.34
N TYR A 501 6.82 -25.93 9.68
CA TYR A 501 6.78 -27.16 8.88
C TYR A 501 7.35 -28.40 9.58
N ASP A 502 8.21 -28.23 10.58
CA ASP A 502 8.82 -29.33 11.34
C ASP A 502 7.97 -29.74 12.55
N ASP A 503 7.06 -28.87 13.03
CA ASP A 503 6.10 -29.16 14.10
C ASP A 503 4.91 -30.09 13.66
N ASN A 504 5.14 -30.98 12.68
CA ASN A 504 4.14 -31.98 12.22
C ASN A 504 4.54 -33.40 12.54
#